data_b6ac84aca212f1b335cc8f9f32296c25
#
_entry.id   b6ac84aca212f1b335cc8f9f32296c25
#
_cell.length_a   1.000
_cell.length_b   1.000
_cell.length_c   1.000
_cell.angle_alpha   90.00
_cell.angle_beta   90.00
_cell.angle_gamma   90.00
#
_symmetry.space_group_name_H-M   'P 1'
#
loop_
_entity.id
_entity.type
_entity.pdbx_description
1 polymer ?
#
loop_
_entity_poly.entity_id
_entity_poly.type
_entity_poly.pdbx_seq_one_letter_code
_entity_poly.pdbx_strand_id
1 'polypeptide(L)'
;MSAPTIPPETANRLARRTLFGFILTFVLSRVCVFLIMSKSMPNLYFFLGSTHVHHLNYGIFLLSAVCGYSVFRRPIGRAAEITALLYGVAMGLTFDEFGMWLHLGGSYWQRASVDAVIVVAAVLAMISFAPSLRKFEVEHFWEFTTMLIFVISFGVVLYVAGCRLGTVVGPELQTLESSSSP
;
A
#
# COMPACT_ATOMS: atom_id res chain seq x y z
N MET A 1 -11.78 -9.91 -33.41
CA MET A 1 -10.62 -10.45 -32.65
C MET A 1 -10.85 -10.13 -31.19
N SER A 2 -11.19 -11.12 -30.35
CA SER A 2 -11.32 -10.92 -28.90
C SER A 2 -9.93 -10.74 -28.31
N ALA A 3 -9.75 -9.68 -27.51
CA ALA A 3 -8.50 -9.47 -26.81
C ALA A 3 -8.18 -10.69 -25.92
N PRO A 4 -6.92 -11.13 -25.85
CA PRO A 4 -6.54 -12.25 -24.99
C PRO A 4 -6.85 -11.90 -23.55
N THR A 5 -7.79 -12.61 -22.96
CA THR A 5 -8.17 -12.40 -21.54
C THR A 5 -7.18 -13.13 -20.66
N ILE A 6 -6.64 -12.42 -19.66
CA ILE A 6 -5.76 -13.03 -18.64
C ILE A 6 -6.56 -14.10 -17.90
N PRO A 7 -6.04 -15.34 -17.77
CA PRO A 7 -6.70 -16.38 -16.96
C PRO A 7 -6.89 -15.89 -15.51
N PRO A 8 -8.04 -16.19 -14.89
CA PRO A 8 -8.36 -15.69 -13.54
C PRO A 8 -7.34 -16.10 -12.48
N GLU A 9 -6.79 -17.31 -12.57
CA GLU A 9 -5.72 -17.77 -11.67
C GLU A 9 -4.45 -16.93 -11.77
N THR A 10 -4.13 -16.47 -12.99
CA THR A 10 -2.98 -15.58 -13.21
C THR A 10 -3.26 -14.20 -12.64
N ALA A 11 -4.47 -13.64 -12.83
CA ALA A 11 -4.86 -12.37 -12.27
C ALA A 11 -4.78 -12.37 -10.73
N ASN A 12 -5.32 -13.41 -10.08
CA ASN A 12 -5.28 -13.57 -8.62
C ASN A 12 -3.84 -13.71 -8.10
N ARG A 13 -2.97 -14.41 -8.83
CA ARG A 13 -1.56 -14.55 -8.47
C ARG A 13 -0.83 -13.21 -8.56
N LEU A 14 -1.05 -12.44 -9.61
CA LEU A 14 -0.46 -11.11 -9.76
C LEU A 14 -0.96 -10.15 -8.67
N ALA A 15 -2.26 -10.17 -8.37
CA ALA A 15 -2.84 -9.36 -7.31
C ALA A 15 -2.25 -9.70 -5.93
N ARG A 16 -2.01 -10.98 -5.62
CA ARG A 16 -1.31 -11.40 -4.38
C ARG A 16 0.12 -10.88 -4.32
N ARG A 17 0.86 -10.87 -5.43
CA ARG A 17 2.20 -10.28 -5.49
C ARG A 17 2.18 -8.78 -5.24
N THR A 18 1.20 -8.09 -5.85
CA THR A 18 0.99 -6.65 -5.62
C THR A 18 0.65 -6.37 -4.17
N LEU A 19 -0.31 -7.08 -3.59
CA LEU A 19 -0.71 -6.94 -2.19
C LEU A 19 0.47 -7.18 -1.23
N PHE A 20 1.24 -8.22 -1.47
CA PHE A 20 2.43 -8.53 -0.67
C PHE A 20 3.45 -7.39 -0.72
N GLY A 21 3.81 -6.92 -1.94
CA GLY A 21 4.74 -5.80 -2.11
C GLY A 21 4.24 -4.52 -1.44
N PHE A 22 2.94 -4.23 -1.59
CA PHE A 22 2.29 -3.06 -0.99
C PHE A 22 2.37 -3.06 0.54
N ILE A 23 1.92 -4.13 1.19
CA ILE A 23 1.91 -4.22 2.66
C ILE A 23 3.33 -4.25 3.22
N LEU A 24 4.22 -5.06 2.62
CA LEU A 24 5.61 -5.16 3.06
C LEU A 24 6.30 -3.79 3.02
N THR A 25 6.14 -3.06 1.93
CA THR A 25 6.74 -1.73 1.77
C THR A 25 6.17 -0.74 2.77
N PHE A 26 4.85 -0.70 2.95
CA PHE A 26 4.23 0.16 3.95
C PHE A 26 4.78 -0.11 5.36
N VAL A 27 4.83 -1.38 5.78
CA VAL A 27 5.35 -1.75 7.11
C VAL A 27 6.81 -1.35 7.26
N LEU A 28 7.64 -1.67 6.25
CA LEU A 28 9.07 -1.32 6.28
C LEU A 28 9.29 0.19 6.33
N SER A 29 8.56 0.98 5.55
CA SER A 29 8.65 2.45 5.57
C SER A 29 8.31 2.98 6.96
N ARG A 30 7.22 2.54 7.57
CA ARG A 30 6.83 2.97 8.93
C ARG A 30 7.85 2.58 9.99
N VAL A 31 8.39 1.37 9.91
CA VAL A 31 9.45 0.93 10.84
C VAL A 31 10.71 1.77 10.66
N CYS A 32 11.15 2.02 9.41
CA CYS A 32 12.32 2.85 9.14
C CYS A 32 12.14 4.29 9.68
N VAL A 33 10.99 4.92 9.39
CA VAL A 33 10.70 6.28 9.89
C VAL A 33 10.72 6.29 11.42
N PHE A 34 10.08 5.33 12.08
CA PHE A 34 10.08 5.21 13.54
C PHE A 34 11.50 5.06 14.11
N LEU A 35 12.34 4.19 13.52
CA LEU A 35 13.72 3.97 13.96
C LEU A 35 14.60 5.21 13.77
N ILE A 36 14.40 5.98 12.69
CA ILE A 36 15.11 7.25 12.47
C ILE A 36 14.67 8.29 13.51
N MET A 37 13.36 8.45 13.72
CA MET A 37 12.81 9.41 14.68
C MET A 37 13.20 9.10 16.12
N SER A 38 13.24 7.82 16.50
CA SER A 38 13.73 7.37 17.81
C SER A 38 15.25 7.45 17.99
N LYS A 39 15.98 7.96 16.98
CA LYS A 39 17.46 8.02 16.96
C LYS A 39 18.16 6.65 17.12
N SER A 40 17.43 5.57 16.90
CA SER A 40 17.97 4.20 16.92
C SER A 40 18.68 3.83 15.62
N MET A 41 18.51 4.64 14.56
CA MET A 41 19.10 4.47 13.25
C MET A 41 19.67 5.80 12.76
N PRO A 42 20.75 5.80 11.95
CA PRO A 42 21.24 7.02 11.31
C PRO A 42 20.18 7.68 10.45
N ASN A 43 20.26 9.00 10.32
CA ASN A 43 19.37 9.73 9.42
C ASN A 43 19.64 9.33 7.96
N LEU A 44 18.70 8.58 7.38
CA LEU A 44 18.75 8.12 5.99
C LEU A 44 17.92 9.03 5.05
N TYR A 45 17.50 10.19 5.53
CA TYR A 45 16.77 11.14 4.70
C TYR A 45 17.65 11.66 3.57
N PHE A 46 17.13 11.62 2.37
CA PHE A 46 17.82 12.16 1.21
C PHE A 46 17.42 13.63 1.02
N PHE A 47 18.44 14.49 0.89
CA PHE A 47 18.25 15.91 0.64
C PHE A 47 18.78 16.28 -0.74
N LEU A 48 17.98 17.04 -1.49
CA LEU A 48 18.41 17.69 -2.72
C LEU A 48 18.53 19.19 -2.44
N GLY A 49 19.75 19.66 -2.17
CA GLY A 49 19.98 21.01 -1.65
C GLY A 49 19.41 21.13 -0.23
N SER A 50 18.50 22.09 -0.01
CA SER A 50 17.78 22.29 1.25
C SER A 50 16.46 21.54 1.35
N THR A 51 16.05 20.81 0.28
CA THR A 51 14.74 20.15 0.22
C THR A 51 14.86 18.67 0.57
N HIS A 52 14.11 18.25 1.59
CA HIS A 52 13.95 16.83 1.91
C HIS A 52 13.14 16.13 0.83
N VAL A 53 13.70 15.07 0.25
CA VAL A 53 13.02 14.27 -0.77
C VAL A 53 12.28 13.13 -0.09
N HIS A 54 10.97 13.24 -0.05
CA HIS A 54 10.08 12.23 0.50
C HIS A 54 10.07 10.95 -0.34
N HIS A 55 9.91 9.81 0.30
CA HIS A 55 9.86 8.51 -0.40
C HIS A 55 8.63 8.37 -1.31
N LEU A 56 7.58 9.15 -1.11
CA LEU A 56 6.49 9.36 -2.06
C LEU A 56 6.99 9.63 -3.49
N ASN A 57 8.04 10.47 -3.64
CA ASN A 57 8.60 10.79 -4.96
C ASN A 57 9.20 9.55 -5.64
N TYR A 58 9.93 8.72 -4.89
CA TYR A 58 10.44 7.44 -5.40
C TYR A 58 9.29 6.50 -5.79
N GLY A 59 8.22 6.49 -4.99
CA GLY A 59 7.00 5.73 -5.27
C GLY A 59 6.37 6.14 -6.60
N ILE A 60 6.20 7.44 -6.84
CA ILE A 60 5.59 7.98 -8.07
C ILE A 60 6.47 7.65 -9.30
N PHE A 61 7.78 7.85 -9.23
CA PHE A 61 8.68 7.53 -10.34
C PHE A 61 8.70 6.03 -10.64
N LEU A 62 8.78 5.20 -9.62
CA LEU A 62 8.73 3.75 -9.78
C LEU A 62 7.38 3.31 -10.37
N LEU A 63 6.27 3.88 -9.88
CA LEU A 63 4.93 3.60 -10.39
C LEU A 63 4.83 3.95 -11.87
N SER A 64 5.33 5.12 -12.27
CA SER A 64 5.35 5.57 -13.66
C SER A 64 6.18 4.64 -14.54
N ALA A 65 7.36 4.20 -14.08
CA ALA A 65 8.21 3.27 -14.81
C ALA A 65 7.56 1.89 -14.98
N VAL A 66 6.96 1.36 -13.90
CA VAL A 66 6.27 0.05 -13.91
C VAL A 66 5.04 0.10 -14.80
N CYS A 67 4.24 1.16 -14.72
CA CYS A 67 3.09 1.34 -15.59
C CYS A 67 3.51 1.48 -17.06
N GLY A 68 4.52 2.30 -17.36
CA GLY A 68 5.07 2.44 -18.70
C GLY A 68 5.58 1.10 -19.25
N TYR A 69 6.37 0.36 -18.46
CA TYR A 69 6.82 -0.98 -18.83
C TYR A 69 5.66 -1.92 -19.13
N SER A 70 4.62 -1.91 -18.29
CA SER A 70 3.43 -2.77 -18.48
C SER A 70 2.67 -2.45 -19.76
N VAL A 71 2.55 -1.16 -20.09
CA VAL A 71 1.85 -0.70 -21.30
C VAL A 71 2.62 -1.09 -22.56
N PHE A 72 3.94 -0.84 -22.58
CA PHE A 72 4.74 -1.02 -23.80
C PHE A 72 5.22 -2.45 -24.00
N ARG A 73 5.48 -3.22 -22.93
CA ARG A 73 6.06 -4.56 -23.02
C ARG A 73 5.08 -5.70 -22.77
N ARG A 74 3.94 -5.44 -22.09
CA ARG A 74 2.92 -6.44 -21.76
C ARG A 74 3.56 -7.71 -21.17
N PRO A 75 4.26 -7.63 -20.02
CA PRO A 75 5.02 -8.72 -19.47
C PRO A 75 4.13 -9.93 -19.18
N ILE A 76 4.70 -11.14 -19.39
CA ILE A 76 4.06 -12.42 -19.11
C ILE A 76 4.94 -13.28 -18.21
N GLY A 77 4.34 -14.30 -17.58
CA GLY A 77 5.06 -15.26 -16.74
C GLY A 77 5.79 -14.57 -15.58
N ARG A 78 7.05 -14.92 -15.37
CA ARG A 78 7.87 -14.39 -14.27
C ARG A 78 8.07 -12.87 -14.33
N ALA A 79 8.17 -12.31 -15.54
CA ALA A 79 8.28 -10.87 -15.70
C ALA A 79 7.02 -10.16 -15.22
N ALA A 80 5.83 -10.69 -15.48
CA ALA A 80 4.57 -10.16 -14.95
C ALA A 80 4.51 -10.21 -13.41
N GLU A 81 5.01 -11.28 -12.79
CA GLU A 81 5.04 -11.42 -11.33
C GLU A 81 5.98 -10.38 -10.67
N ILE A 82 7.16 -10.17 -11.26
CA ILE A 82 8.11 -9.14 -10.79
C ILE A 82 7.49 -7.76 -10.98
N THR A 83 6.88 -7.50 -12.12
CA THR A 83 6.20 -6.23 -12.40
C THR A 83 5.08 -5.95 -11.40
N ALA A 84 4.26 -6.97 -11.08
CA ALA A 84 3.19 -6.86 -10.09
C ALA A 84 3.75 -6.59 -8.68
N LEU A 85 4.86 -7.23 -8.31
CA LEU A 85 5.54 -6.97 -7.04
C LEU A 85 6.05 -5.53 -6.97
N LEU A 86 6.75 -5.06 -8.01
CA LEU A 86 7.27 -3.69 -8.09
C LEU A 86 6.16 -2.64 -8.11
N TYR A 87 5.03 -2.96 -8.74
CA TYR A 87 3.83 -2.13 -8.70
C TYR A 87 3.32 -1.97 -7.26
N GLY A 88 3.24 -3.08 -6.50
CA GLY A 88 2.88 -3.04 -5.09
C GLY A 88 3.85 -2.21 -4.25
N VAL A 89 5.16 -2.38 -4.46
CA VAL A 89 6.19 -1.57 -3.79
C VAL A 89 6.01 -0.08 -4.08
N ALA A 90 5.83 0.28 -5.34
CA ALA A 90 5.62 1.67 -5.76
C ALA A 90 4.37 2.29 -5.12
N MET A 91 3.27 1.54 -5.11
CA MET A 91 2.04 1.97 -4.42
C MET A 91 2.26 2.11 -2.91
N GLY A 92 2.97 1.19 -2.27
CA GLY A 92 3.29 1.24 -0.83
C GLY A 92 4.02 2.52 -0.45
N LEU A 93 5.07 2.88 -1.20
CA LEU A 93 5.82 4.12 -1.01
C LEU A 93 4.94 5.37 -1.24
N THR A 94 4.05 5.31 -2.24
CA THR A 94 3.20 6.46 -2.59
C THR A 94 2.10 6.68 -1.55
N PHE A 95 1.42 5.63 -1.11
CA PHE A 95 0.29 5.74 -0.20
C PHE A 95 0.71 5.87 1.27
N ASP A 96 1.92 5.51 1.63
CA ASP A 96 2.43 5.71 2.98
C ASP A 96 2.42 7.20 3.38
N GLU A 97 2.77 8.09 2.48
CA GLU A 97 2.77 9.54 2.69
C GLU A 97 1.54 10.26 2.11
N PHE A 98 0.49 9.55 1.76
CA PHE A 98 -0.71 10.12 1.14
C PHE A 98 -1.34 11.25 1.97
N GLY A 99 -1.34 11.12 3.30
CA GLY A 99 -1.88 12.14 4.20
C GLY A 99 -1.11 13.47 4.11
N MET A 100 0.22 13.40 3.98
CA MET A 100 1.06 14.60 3.83
C MET A 100 0.81 15.29 2.48
N TRP A 101 0.61 14.51 1.43
CA TRP A 101 0.27 15.05 0.12
C TRP A 101 -1.11 15.72 0.12
N LEU A 102 -2.09 15.10 0.76
CA LEU A 102 -3.45 15.63 0.83
C LEU A 102 -3.54 16.96 1.59
N HIS A 103 -2.71 17.17 2.62
CA HIS A 103 -2.72 18.36 3.46
C HIS A 103 -1.55 19.32 3.20
N LEU A 104 -0.78 19.13 2.12
CA LEU A 104 0.36 19.96 1.72
C LEU A 104 1.37 20.21 2.86
N GLY A 105 1.67 19.17 3.57
CA GLY A 105 2.53 19.17 4.74
C GLY A 105 1.80 18.70 5.98
N GLY A 106 2.53 18.29 6.99
CA GLY A 106 1.99 17.79 8.24
C GLY A 106 2.74 16.57 8.74
N SER A 107 2.27 16.01 9.85
CA SER A 107 2.90 14.87 10.51
C SER A 107 2.92 13.60 9.66
N TYR A 108 3.99 12.82 9.77
CA TYR A 108 4.09 11.46 9.20
C TYR A 108 2.99 10.52 9.70
N TRP A 109 2.44 10.79 10.87
CA TRP A 109 1.46 9.94 11.54
C TRP A 109 0.01 10.31 11.22
N GLN A 110 -0.21 10.94 10.08
CA GLN A 110 -1.56 11.32 9.67
C GLN A 110 -2.44 10.10 9.42
N ARG A 111 -3.60 10.14 10.01
CA ARG A 111 -4.63 9.12 9.87
C ARG A 111 -5.01 8.86 8.41
N ALA A 112 -5.04 9.91 7.58
CA ALA A 112 -5.42 9.80 6.17
C ALA A 112 -4.52 8.81 5.38
N SER A 113 -3.22 8.72 5.69
CA SER A 113 -2.34 7.71 5.06
C SER A 113 -2.73 6.29 5.46
N VAL A 114 -3.04 6.07 6.74
CA VAL A 114 -3.45 4.74 7.24
C VAL A 114 -4.78 4.33 6.62
N ASP A 115 -5.75 5.24 6.57
CA ASP A 115 -7.06 4.99 5.98
C ASP A 115 -6.94 4.65 4.47
N ALA A 116 -6.10 5.37 3.71
CA ALA A 116 -5.84 5.09 2.31
C ALA A 116 -5.21 3.71 2.10
N VAL A 117 -4.23 3.35 2.93
CA VAL A 117 -3.57 2.03 2.88
C VAL A 117 -4.57 0.90 3.17
N ILE A 118 -5.44 1.08 4.16
CA ILE A 118 -6.47 0.08 4.49
C ILE A 118 -7.41 -0.13 3.29
N VAL A 119 -7.88 0.93 2.66
CA VAL A 119 -8.78 0.85 1.49
C VAL A 119 -8.08 0.14 0.32
N VAL A 120 -6.86 0.53 -0.01
CA VAL A 120 -6.09 -0.08 -1.11
C VAL A 120 -5.80 -1.55 -0.81
N ALA A 121 -5.37 -1.87 0.42
CA ALA A 121 -5.13 -3.25 0.83
C ALA A 121 -6.40 -4.11 0.76
N ALA A 122 -7.55 -3.59 1.19
CA ALA A 122 -8.83 -4.29 1.11
C ALA A 122 -9.24 -4.58 -0.34
N VAL A 123 -9.10 -3.60 -1.26
CA VAL A 123 -9.39 -3.80 -2.68
C VAL A 123 -8.45 -4.84 -3.30
N LEU A 124 -7.14 -4.75 -3.04
CA LEU A 124 -6.18 -5.73 -3.52
C LEU A 124 -6.44 -7.12 -2.95
N ALA A 125 -6.83 -7.22 -1.68
CA ALA A 125 -7.21 -8.48 -1.06
C ALA A 125 -8.46 -9.08 -1.73
N MET A 126 -9.49 -8.28 -1.97
CA MET A 126 -10.67 -8.73 -2.72
C MET A 126 -10.28 -9.31 -4.08
N ILE A 127 -9.50 -8.58 -4.88
CA ILE A 127 -9.05 -9.04 -6.20
C ILE A 127 -8.19 -10.31 -6.08
N SER A 128 -7.35 -10.40 -5.03
CA SER A 128 -6.42 -11.51 -4.82
C SER A 128 -7.11 -12.83 -4.47
N PHE A 129 -8.22 -12.75 -3.74
CA PHE A 129 -8.91 -13.89 -3.16
C PHE A 129 -10.32 -14.08 -3.69
N ALA A 130 -10.84 -13.14 -4.51
CA ALA A 130 -12.12 -13.32 -5.16
C ALA A 130 -12.13 -14.59 -6.02
N PRO A 131 -13.13 -15.45 -5.89
CA PRO A 131 -13.37 -16.51 -6.87
C PRO A 131 -13.54 -15.87 -8.25
N SER A 132 -13.11 -16.57 -9.29
CA SER A 132 -13.19 -16.04 -10.67
C SER A 132 -14.60 -15.52 -10.97
N LEU A 133 -14.76 -14.23 -11.14
CA LEU A 133 -16.02 -13.55 -11.43
C LEU A 133 -16.76 -14.09 -12.69
N ARG A 134 -16.09 -14.95 -13.45
CA ARG A 134 -16.67 -15.60 -14.65
C ARG A 134 -17.47 -16.87 -14.36
N LYS A 135 -17.39 -17.43 -13.15
CA LYS A 135 -18.17 -18.60 -12.71
C LYS A 135 -19.10 -18.22 -11.58
N PHE A 136 -19.83 -17.10 -11.74
CA PHE A 136 -20.87 -16.69 -10.79
C PHE A 136 -22.09 -17.59 -10.98
N GLU A 137 -22.06 -18.76 -10.37
CA GLU A 137 -23.26 -19.53 -10.06
C GLU A 137 -23.83 -19.03 -8.72
N VAL A 138 -25.14 -19.14 -8.55
CA VAL A 138 -25.85 -18.65 -7.36
C VAL A 138 -25.26 -19.22 -6.05
N GLU A 139 -24.64 -20.41 -6.15
CA GLU A 139 -23.95 -21.07 -5.02
C GLU A 139 -22.74 -20.26 -4.49
N HIS A 140 -22.06 -19.49 -5.33
CA HIS A 140 -20.93 -18.67 -4.95
C HIS A 140 -21.34 -17.31 -4.34
N PHE A 141 -22.62 -16.96 -4.39
CA PHE A 141 -23.13 -15.72 -3.80
C PHE A 141 -22.89 -15.69 -2.28
N TRP A 142 -23.08 -16.79 -1.61
CA TRP A 142 -22.82 -16.90 -0.16
C TRP A 142 -21.34 -16.82 0.17
N GLU A 143 -20.46 -17.41 -0.63
CA GLU A 143 -19.02 -17.32 -0.44
C GLU A 143 -18.54 -15.89 -0.64
N PHE A 144 -19.02 -15.22 -1.70
CA PHE A 144 -18.71 -13.81 -1.96
C PHE A 144 -19.21 -12.90 -0.83
N THR A 145 -20.45 -13.10 -0.40
CA THR A 145 -21.04 -12.32 0.70
C THR A 145 -20.28 -12.53 2.00
N THR A 146 -19.93 -13.76 2.32
CA THR A 146 -19.14 -14.09 3.51
C THR A 146 -17.75 -13.44 3.45
N MET A 147 -17.09 -13.50 2.28
CA MET A 147 -15.79 -12.86 2.07
C MET A 147 -15.89 -11.34 2.17
N LEU A 148 -16.94 -10.73 1.63
CA LEU A 148 -17.20 -9.30 1.72
C LEU A 148 -17.42 -8.86 3.17
N ILE A 149 -18.25 -9.60 3.93
CA ILE A 149 -18.46 -9.37 5.36
C ILE A 149 -17.14 -9.48 6.13
N PHE A 150 -16.32 -10.49 5.81
CA PHE A 150 -15.02 -10.67 6.45
C PHE A 150 -14.08 -9.49 6.17
N VAL A 151 -13.99 -9.03 4.91
CA VAL A 151 -13.17 -7.88 4.52
C VAL A 151 -13.65 -6.59 5.21
N ILE A 152 -14.98 -6.36 5.23
CA ILE A 152 -15.55 -5.19 5.91
C ILE A 152 -15.27 -5.27 7.43
N SER A 153 -15.53 -6.43 8.05
CA SER A 153 -15.28 -6.64 9.48
C SER A 153 -13.81 -6.46 9.83
N PHE A 154 -12.91 -7.00 9.03
CA PHE A 154 -11.46 -6.82 9.19
C PHE A 154 -11.05 -5.35 9.02
N GLY A 155 -11.61 -4.65 8.02
CA GLY A 155 -11.40 -3.22 7.83
C GLY A 155 -11.87 -2.39 9.04
N VAL A 156 -13.04 -2.71 9.58
CA VAL A 156 -13.56 -2.06 10.80
C VAL A 156 -12.66 -2.32 12.01
N VAL A 157 -12.19 -3.57 12.20
CA VAL A 157 -11.27 -3.91 13.28
C VAL A 157 -9.95 -3.14 13.14
N LEU A 158 -9.36 -3.08 11.93
CA LEU A 158 -8.16 -2.31 11.68
C LEU A 158 -8.38 -0.81 11.92
N TYR A 159 -9.53 -0.28 11.51
CA TYR A 159 -9.90 1.11 11.75
C TYR A 159 -10.02 1.42 13.23
N VAL A 160 -10.74 0.59 13.99
CA VAL A 160 -10.89 0.76 15.45
C VAL A 160 -9.55 0.60 16.15
N ALA A 161 -8.75 -0.40 15.77
CA ALA A 161 -7.40 -0.59 16.30
C ALA A 161 -6.50 0.61 15.99
N GLY A 162 -6.52 1.12 14.77
CA GLY A 162 -5.78 2.31 14.36
C GLY A 162 -6.20 3.56 15.15
N CYS A 163 -7.50 3.76 15.38
CA CYS A 163 -8.00 4.83 16.22
C CYS A 163 -7.52 4.71 17.67
N ARG A 164 -7.56 3.50 18.24
CA ARG A 164 -7.11 3.24 19.61
C ARG A 164 -5.59 3.44 19.74
N LEU A 165 -4.81 2.89 18.82
CA LEU A 165 -3.37 3.11 18.77
C LEU A 165 -3.03 4.58 18.59
N GLY A 166 -3.73 5.29 17.71
CA GLY A 166 -3.52 6.72 17.48
C GLY A 166 -3.78 7.58 18.72
N THR A 167 -4.75 7.23 19.55
CA THR A 167 -5.01 7.95 20.81
C THR A 167 -3.98 7.63 21.90
N VAL A 168 -3.41 6.43 21.94
CA VAL A 168 -2.46 5.99 22.96
C VAL A 168 -1.02 6.39 22.58
N VAL A 169 -0.63 6.12 21.33
CA VAL A 169 0.76 6.27 20.86
C VAL A 169 0.97 7.60 20.12
N GLY A 170 -0.09 8.21 19.59
CA GLY A 170 -0.03 9.44 18.80
C GLY A 170 0.67 10.62 19.52
N PRO A 171 0.39 10.90 20.80
CA PRO A 171 1.08 11.97 21.53
C PRO A 171 2.59 11.73 21.66
N GLU A 172 3.02 10.49 21.92
CA GLU A 172 4.44 10.14 22.01
C GLU A 172 5.14 10.26 20.63
N LEU A 173 4.47 9.85 19.57
CA LEU A 173 5.00 9.96 18.22
C LEU A 173 5.13 11.44 17.78
N GLN A 174 4.19 12.29 18.14
CA GLN A 174 4.26 13.74 17.87
C GLN A 174 5.42 14.41 18.64
N THR A 175 5.67 13.99 19.87
CA THR A 175 6.82 14.50 20.63
C THR A 175 8.15 14.07 20.03
N LEU A 176 8.25 12.83 19.55
CA LEU A 176 9.43 12.35 18.81
C LEU A 176 9.64 13.13 17.50
N GLU A 177 8.58 13.40 16.76
CA GLU A 177 8.62 14.16 15.51
C GLU A 177 9.10 15.60 15.78
N SER A 178 8.54 16.27 16.78
CA SER A 178 8.94 17.63 17.15
C SER A 178 10.39 17.71 17.66
N SER A 179 10.90 16.66 18.31
CA SER A 179 12.28 16.59 18.81
C SER A 179 13.30 16.19 17.75
N SER A 180 12.86 15.62 16.63
CA SER A 180 13.71 15.16 15.51
C SER A 180 13.75 16.16 14.35
N SER A 181 12.89 17.17 14.36
CA SER A 181 12.92 18.26 13.38
C SER A 181 14.18 19.11 13.58
N PRO A 182 14.99 19.34 12.54
CA PRO A 182 16.20 20.16 12.61
C PRO A 182 15.92 21.63 12.83
#